data_ff9f496fb4559d70c6426f12c924adef
#
_entry.id   ff9f496fb4559d70c6426f12c924adef
#
_cell.length_a   1.000
_cell.length_b   1.000
_cell.length_c   1.000
_cell.angle_alpha   90.00
_cell.angle_beta   90.00
_cell.angle_gamma   90.00
#
_symmetry.space_group_name_H-M   'P 1'
#
loop_
_entity.id
_entity.type
_entity.pdbx_description
1 polymer ?
#
loop_
_entity_poly.entity_id
_entity_poly.type
_entity_poly.pdbx_seq_one_letter_code
_entity_poly.pdbx_strand_id
1 'polypeptide(L)'
;MEKSISVSLLQGVLTAHLFGEIDHHTVRGIRNEIDTSLFENKPERLIIDFSRVSFMDSSGIALIIGRVELCESIGCSIEIVGLSVGLRRLVKLSGVDRLPNVKIV
;
A
#
# COMPACT_ATOMS: atom_id res chain seq x y z
N MET A 1 3.49 7.26 20.66
CA MET A 1 2.98 7.58 19.31
C MET A 1 2.58 6.31 18.60
N GLU A 2 1.36 6.20 18.16
CA GLU A 2 0.89 5.02 17.47
C GLU A 2 1.47 4.92 16.07
N LYS A 3 1.89 3.73 15.70
CA LYS A 3 2.29 3.49 14.33
C LYS A 3 1.06 3.32 13.45
N SER A 4 1.12 3.86 12.25
CA SER A 4 0.07 3.67 11.24
C SER A 4 0.29 2.42 10.39
N ILE A 5 1.36 1.69 10.61
CA ILE A 5 1.75 0.56 9.79
C ILE A 5 2.52 -0.48 10.60
N SER A 6 2.31 -1.74 10.28
CA SER A 6 3.21 -2.82 10.67
C SER A 6 3.49 -3.67 9.43
N VAL A 7 4.69 -4.23 9.34
CA VAL A 7 5.07 -5.05 8.19
C VAL A 7 5.43 -6.45 8.65
N SER A 8 5.13 -7.42 7.80
CA SER A 8 5.55 -8.81 8.01
C SER A 8 6.07 -9.37 6.70
N LEU A 9 7.04 -10.27 6.79
CA LEU A 9 7.65 -10.91 5.63
C LEU A 9 7.56 -12.42 5.80
N LEU A 10 7.00 -13.10 4.82
CA LEU A 10 6.87 -14.55 4.84
C LEU A 10 6.99 -15.10 3.42
N GLN A 11 8.00 -15.95 3.22
CA GLN A 11 8.18 -16.67 1.95
C GLN A 11 8.13 -15.76 0.72
N GLY A 12 8.88 -14.65 0.77
CA GLY A 12 8.97 -13.70 -0.34
C GLY A 12 7.80 -12.76 -0.49
N VAL A 13 6.83 -12.80 0.44
CA VAL A 13 5.68 -11.89 0.45
C VAL A 13 5.81 -10.91 1.60
N LEU A 14 5.87 -9.62 1.28
CA LEU A 14 5.89 -8.53 2.25
C LEU A 14 4.46 -8.01 2.39
N THR A 15 3.92 -8.02 3.60
CA THR A 15 2.59 -7.47 3.87
C THR A 15 2.71 -6.23 4.72
N ALA A 16 2.17 -5.12 4.23
CA ALA A 16 2.08 -3.86 4.96
C ALA A 16 0.65 -3.70 5.48
N HIS A 17 0.48 -3.84 6.78
CA HIS A 17 -0.82 -3.65 7.44
C HIS A 17 -0.94 -2.19 7.85
N LEU A 18 -1.86 -1.46 7.26
CA LEU A 18 -2.08 -0.05 7.57
C LEU A 18 -3.18 0.10 8.61
N PHE A 19 -3.08 1.13 9.44
CA PHE A 19 -4.03 1.37 10.53
C PHE A 19 -4.47 2.83 10.56
N GLY A 20 -5.75 3.05 10.90
CA GLY A 20 -6.27 4.36 11.18
C GLY A 20 -6.43 5.24 9.96
N GLU A 21 -6.06 6.50 10.08
CA GLU A 21 -6.24 7.49 9.02
C GLU A 21 -5.00 7.59 8.14
N ILE A 22 -5.20 7.56 6.85
CA ILE A 22 -4.12 7.74 5.86
C ILE A 22 -4.30 9.11 5.23
N ASP A 23 -3.49 10.06 5.68
CA ASP A 23 -3.55 11.45 5.25
C ASP A 23 -2.13 12.00 5.07
N HIS A 24 -2.01 13.30 4.79
CA HIS A 24 -0.70 13.90 4.53
C HIS A 24 0.21 13.91 5.77
N HIS A 25 -0.33 13.69 6.97
CA HIS A 25 0.49 13.60 8.19
C HIS A 25 1.09 12.21 8.38
N THR A 26 0.35 11.16 8.00
CA THR A 26 0.76 9.77 8.24
C THR A 26 1.45 9.13 7.05
N VAL A 27 1.18 9.60 5.84
CA VAL A 27 1.60 8.93 4.61
C VAL A 27 3.12 8.84 4.46
N ARG A 28 3.86 9.83 4.94
CA ARG A 28 5.32 9.85 4.79
C ARG A 28 5.98 8.71 5.56
N GLY A 29 5.56 8.51 6.81
CA GLY A 29 6.09 7.42 7.63
C GLY A 29 5.73 6.06 7.06
N ILE A 30 4.51 5.92 6.57
CA ILE A 30 4.05 4.68 5.94
C ILE A 30 4.89 4.37 4.72
N ARG A 31 5.06 5.35 3.83
CA ARG A 31 5.86 5.20 2.62
C ARG A 31 7.30 4.80 2.94
N ASN A 32 7.92 5.49 3.89
CA ASN A 32 9.31 5.22 4.26
C ASN A 32 9.47 3.80 4.77
N GLU A 33 8.55 3.32 5.58
CA GLU A 33 8.63 1.97 6.13
C GLU A 33 8.43 0.91 5.05
N ILE A 34 7.49 1.11 4.13
CA ILE A 34 7.29 0.18 3.01
C ILE A 34 8.52 0.16 2.12
N ASP A 35 9.02 1.33 1.72
CA ASP A 35 10.14 1.43 0.80
C ASP A 35 11.41 0.83 1.38
N THR A 36 11.71 1.11 2.66
CA THR A 36 12.84 0.52 3.35
C THR A 36 12.74 -1.01 3.35
N SER A 37 11.55 -1.54 3.67
CA SER A 37 11.33 -2.98 3.69
C SER A 37 11.48 -3.61 2.30
N LEU A 38 11.01 -2.92 1.25
CA LEU A 38 11.17 -3.40 -0.13
C LEU A 38 12.63 -3.49 -0.52
N PHE A 39 13.42 -2.47 -0.21
CA PHE A 39 14.85 -2.45 -0.56
C PHE A 39 15.66 -3.46 0.26
N GLU A 40 15.34 -3.63 1.53
CA GLU A 40 16.06 -4.55 2.41
C GLU A 40 15.76 -6.01 2.10
N ASN A 41 14.51 -6.33 1.80
CA ASN A 41 14.05 -7.72 1.69
C ASN A 41 13.86 -8.22 0.28
N LYS A 42 13.73 -7.32 -0.69
CA LYS A 42 13.54 -7.65 -2.11
C LYS A 42 12.47 -8.72 -2.30
N PRO A 43 11.23 -8.50 -1.81
CA PRO A 43 10.18 -9.49 -1.91
C PRO A 43 9.72 -9.68 -3.34
N GLU A 44 9.11 -10.83 -3.62
CA GLU A 44 8.47 -11.09 -4.91
C GLU A 44 7.13 -10.39 -5.03
N ARG A 45 6.47 -10.16 -3.88
CA ARG A 45 5.15 -9.55 -3.83
C ARG A 45 5.02 -8.64 -2.62
N LEU A 46 4.35 -7.52 -2.83
CA LEU A 46 3.93 -6.61 -1.78
C LEU A 46 2.41 -6.66 -1.66
N ILE A 47 1.91 -6.89 -0.46
CA ILE A 47 0.48 -6.79 -0.16
C ILE A 47 0.30 -5.58 0.74
N ILE A 48 -0.59 -4.65 0.37
CA ILE A 48 -0.97 -3.55 1.25
C ILE A 48 -2.38 -3.81 1.74
N ASP A 49 -2.51 -3.97 3.05
CA ASP A 49 -3.76 -4.32 3.70
C ASP A 49 -4.41 -3.10 4.32
N PHE A 50 -5.60 -2.74 3.82
CA PHE A 50 -6.38 -1.59 4.25
C PHE A 50 -7.53 -1.96 5.18
N SER A 51 -7.60 -3.19 5.66
CA SER A 51 -8.75 -3.66 6.45
C SER A 51 -8.97 -2.88 7.74
N ARG A 52 -7.93 -2.24 8.26
CA ARG A 52 -7.99 -1.45 9.49
C ARG A 52 -7.86 0.05 9.24
N VAL A 53 -7.99 0.47 8.00
CA VAL A 53 -7.96 1.89 7.65
C VAL A 53 -9.37 2.46 7.78
N SER A 54 -9.50 3.52 8.58
CA SER A 54 -10.80 4.16 8.85
C SER A 54 -11.08 5.34 7.93
N PHE A 55 -10.04 5.94 7.34
CA PHE A 55 -10.15 7.11 6.49
C PHE A 55 -8.94 7.20 5.58
N MET A 56 -9.17 7.67 4.35
CA MET A 56 -8.08 7.91 3.41
C MET A 56 -8.44 9.05 2.48
N ASP A 57 -7.51 10.00 2.32
CA ASP A 57 -7.64 11.09 1.35
C ASP A 57 -6.76 10.81 0.13
N SER A 58 -6.57 11.83 -0.71
CA SER A 58 -5.76 11.70 -1.92
C SER A 58 -4.30 11.35 -1.65
N SER A 59 -3.81 11.61 -0.43
CA SER A 59 -2.44 11.20 -0.05
C SER A 59 -2.30 9.68 -0.07
N GLY A 60 -3.37 8.96 0.32
CA GLY A 60 -3.39 7.50 0.26
C GLY A 60 -3.36 6.98 -1.17
N ILE A 61 -4.06 7.66 -2.08
CA ILE A 61 -4.02 7.30 -3.50
C ILE A 61 -2.61 7.51 -4.04
N ALA A 62 -1.96 8.64 -3.73
CA ALA A 62 -0.59 8.90 -4.13
C ALA A 62 0.38 7.86 -3.58
N LEU A 63 0.15 7.42 -2.34
CA LEU A 63 0.93 6.35 -1.70
C LEU A 63 0.85 5.06 -2.53
N ILE A 64 -0.36 4.67 -2.91
CA ILE A 64 -0.58 3.47 -3.72
C ILE A 64 0.11 3.60 -5.08
N ILE A 65 -0.10 4.70 -5.79
CA ILE A 65 0.50 4.92 -7.11
C ILE A 65 2.02 4.83 -7.05
N GLY A 66 2.63 5.51 -6.07
CA GLY A 66 4.08 5.48 -5.91
C GLY A 66 4.60 4.08 -5.65
N ARG A 67 3.88 3.28 -4.87
CA ARG A 67 4.29 1.89 -4.58
C ARG A 67 4.11 1.00 -5.79
N VAL A 68 3.06 1.19 -6.58
CA VAL A 68 2.88 0.46 -7.84
C VAL A 68 4.05 0.72 -8.79
N GLU A 69 4.42 1.99 -8.96
CA GLU A 69 5.53 2.37 -9.82
C GLU A 69 6.86 1.79 -9.33
N LEU A 70 7.12 1.88 -8.04
CA LEU A 70 8.34 1.34 -7.45
C LEU A 70 8.40 -0.18 -7.61
N CYS A 71 7.32 -0.88 -7.31
CA CYS A 71 7.26 -2.33 -7.44
C CYS A 71 7.47 -2.77 -8.88
N GLU A 72 6.89 -2.06 -9.85
CA GLU A 72 7.12 -2.36 -11.26
C GLU A 72 8.60 -2.24 -11.60
N SER A 73 9.28 -1.20 -11.11
CA SER A 73 10.68 -0.96 -11.43
C SER A 73 11.62 -2.01 -10.84
N ILE A 74 11.25 -2.64 -9.72
CA ILE A 74 12.10 -3.63 -9.05
C ILE A 74 11.62 -5.08 -9.25
N GLY A 75 10.62 -5.30 -10.11
CA GLY A 75 10.13 -6.63 -10.40
C GLY A 75 9.30 -7.27 -9.30
N CYS A 76 8.62 -6.47 -8.50
CA CYS A 76 7.76 -6.92 -7.40
C CYS A 76 6.31 -6.75 -7.81
N SER A 77 5.48 -7.78 -7.63
CA SER A 77 4.03 -7.62 -7.86
C SER A 77 3.39 -6.96 -6.65
N ILE A 78 2.23 -6.30 -6.84
CA ILE A 78 1.57 -5.58 -5.75
C ILE A 78 0.08 -5.91 -5.73
N GLU A 79 -0.44 -6.21 -4.53
CA GLU A 79 -1.86 -6.44 -4.29
C GLU A 79 -2.37 -5.47 -3.24
N ILE A 80 -3.56 -4.94 -3.47
CA ILE A 80 -4.27 -4.08 -2.51
C ILE A 80 -5.44 -4.90 -1.99
N VAL A 81 -5.50 -5.10 -0.67
CA VAL A 81 -6.54 -5.93 -0.06
C VAL A 81 -7.25 -5.19 1.07
N GLY A 82 -8.44 -5.65 1.42
CA GLY A 82 -9.15 -5.17 2.60
C GLY A 82 -9.81 -3.80 2.45
N LEU A 83 -9.99 -3.29 1.24
CA LEU A 83 -10.64 -2.00 1.04
C LEU A 83 -12.11 -2.08 1.44
N SER A 84 -12.57 -1.10 2.25
CA SER A 84 -13.99 -0.91 2.50
C SER A 84 -14.67 -0.47 1.20
N VAL A 85 -16.00 -0.50 1.19
CA VAL A 85 -16.78 -0.07 0.01
C VAL A 85 -16.40 1.37 -0.39
N GLY A 86 -16.29 2.27 0.60
CA GLY A 86 -15.92 3.66 0.32
C GLY A 86 -14.52 3.82 -0.22
N LEU A 87 -13.55 3.11 0.37
CA LEU A 87 -12.16 3.17 -0.10
C LEU A 87 -12.02 2.53 -1.48
N ARG A 88 -12.73 1.44 -1.74
CA ARG A 88 -12.71 0.79 -3.05
C ARG A 88 -13.24 1.75 -4.13
N ARG A 89 -14.29 2.50 -3.83
CA ARG A 89 -14.82 3.50 -4.76
C ARG A 89 -13.80 4.58 -5.05
N LEU A 90 -13.13 5.08 -4.01
CA LEU A 90 -12.08 6.09 -4.17
C LEU A 90 -10.94 5.58 -5.06
N VAL A 91 -10.50 4.36 -4.83
CA VAL A 91 -9.43 3.74 -5.62
C VAL A 91 -9.85 3.57 -7.07
N LYS A 92 -11.08 3.13 -7.32
CA LYS A 92 -11.59 2.99 -8.69
C LYS A 92 -11.69 4.33 -9.42
N LEU A 93 -12.17 5.36 -8.74
CA LEU A 93 -12.26 6.69 -9.33
C LEU A 93 -10.90 7.27 -9.70
N SER A 94 -9.86 6.91 -8.95
CA SER A 94 -8.50 7.37 -9.22
C SER A 94 -7.85 6.70 -10.43
N GLY A 95 -8.38 5.55 -10.87
CA GLY A 95 -7.81 4.80 -11.97
C GLY A 95 -6.65 3.88 -11.60
N VAL A 96 -6.34 3.75 -10.32
CA VAL A 96 -5.24 2.89 -9.84
C VAL A 96 -5.41 1.44 -10.30
N ASP A 97 -6.65 0.96 -10.33
CA ASP A 97 -6.96 -0.41 -10.72
C ASP A 97 -6.62 -0.71 -12.18
N ARG A 98 -6.37 0.32 -12.99
CA ARG A 98 -5.97 0.17 -14.40
C ARG A 98 -4.46 0.20 -14.62
N LEU A 99 -3.69 0.45 -13.56
CA LEU A 99 -2.23 0.43 -13.66
C LEU A 99 -1.73 -1.00 -13.84
N PRO A 100 -0.62 -1.21 -14.58
CA PRO A 100 -0.03 -2.54 -14.69
C PRO A 100 0.52 -3.00 -13.35
N ASN A 101 0.61 -4.31 -13.17
CA ASN A 101 1.27 -4.92 -12.01
C ASN A 101 0.51 -4.78 -10.68
N VAL A 102 -0.67 -4.15 -10.65
CA VAL A 102 -1.47 -4.04 -9.42
C VAL A 102 -2.73 -4.89 -9.51
N LYS A 103 -3.03 -5.58 -8.42
CA LYS A 103 -4.24 -6.38 -8.29
C LYS A 103 -5.04 -5.84 -7.09
N ILE A 104 -6.30 -5.51 -7.31
CA ILE A 104 -7.22 -5.10 -6.25
C ILE A 104 -8.10 -6.30 -5.90
N VAL A 105 -8.03 -6.72 -4.66
CA VAL A 105 -8.76 -7.90 -4.18
C VAL A 105 -9.95 -7.51 -3.32
#